data_6f2a62dac63025d5fb068df8f0092ee2
#
_entry.id   6f2a62dac63025d5fb068df8f0092ee2
#
_cell.length_a   1.000
_cell.length_b   1.000
_cell.length_c   1.000
_cell.angle_alpha   90.00
_cell.angle_beta   90.00
_cell.angle_gamma   90.00
#
_symmetry.space_group_name_H-M   'P 1'
#
loop_
_entity.id
_entity.type
_entity.pdbx_description
1 polymer ?
#
loop_
_entity_poly.entity_id
_entity_poly.type
_entity_poly.pdbx_seq_one_letter_code
_entity_poly.pdbx_strand_id
1 'polypeptide(L)'
;MTTTNPSNPTMETSPLARTLREQQGANSDLVLIVDDVPDNLAVLHDALDESGYTVLIATNGEQALQRAAQARPDIVLLDAMMPGIDGFEVARRLKADAATAHIPIVFMTG
;
A
#
# COMPACT_ATOMS: atom_id res chain seq x y z
N MET A 1 12.93 -13.88 -21.14
CA MET A 1 12.70 -14.17 -20.52
C MET A 1 12.31 -13.88 -19.79
N THR A 2 12.07 -14.08 -19.54
CA THR A 2 11.70 -14.04 -18.79
C THR A 2 11.38 -14.06 -17.99
N THR A 3 11.22 -14.07 -17.75
CA THR A 3 10.91 -14.21 -16.99
C THR A 3 10.45 -14.10 -16.25
N THR A 4 10.07 -13.78 -16.26
CA THR A 4 9.52 -13.74 -15.39
C THR A 4 9.47 -14.18 -14.44
N ASN A 5 9.52 -14.10 -14.09
CA ASN A 5 9.46 -14.60 -13.35
C ASN A 5 8.97 -15.34 -12.62
N PRO A 6 8.59 -15.84 -12.83
CA PRO A 6 8.23 -16.95 -12.01
C PRO A 6 9.25 -17.28 -10.98
N SER A 7 10.32 -16.59 -11.01
CA SER A 7 11.38 -16.74 -10.04
C SER A 7 10.91 -16.45 -8.63
N ASN A 8 9.72 -15.85 -8.46
CA ASN A 8 9.17 -15.61 -7.14
C ASN A 8 7.71 -16.07 -7.07
N PRO A 9 7.50 -17.39 -7.11
CA PRO A 9 6.14 -17.92 -7.08
C PRO A 9 5.40 -17.60 -5.78
N THR A 10 6.13 -17.44 -4.68
CA THR A 10 5.48 -17.09 -3.41
C THR A 10 4.76 -15.74 -3.51
N MET A 11 5.43 -14.75 -4.09
CA MET A 11 4.79 -13.47 -4.33
C MET A 11 3.63 -13.59 -5.32
N GLU A 12 3.82 -14.42 -6.36
CA GLU A 12 2.77 -14.61 -7.35
C GLU A 12 1.50 -15.18 -6.74
N THR A 13 1.63 -16.01 -5.72
CA THR A 13 0.47 -16.65 -5.10
C THR A 13 -0.05 -15.89 -3.88
N SER A 14 0.64 -14.83 -3.46
CA SER A 14 0.19 -14.02 -2.34
C SER A 14 -1.14 -13.36 -2.67
N PRO A 15 -2.14 -13.45 -1.79
CA PRO A 15 -3.40 -12.73 -2.00
C PRO A 15 -3.20 -11.24 -2.14
N LEU A 16 -2.26 -10.66 -1.36
CA LEU A 16 -1.99 -9.25 -1.43
C LEU A 16 -1.39 -8.87 -2.78
N ALA A 17 -0.39 -9.63 -3.24
CA ALA A 17 0.24 -9.35 -4.53
C ALA A 17 -0.77 -9.45 -5.66
N ARG A 18 -1.65 -10.45 -5.59
CA ARG A 18 -2.69 -10.62 -6.60
C ARG A 18 -3.65 -9.44 -6.60
N THR A 19 -4.07 -9.00 -5.42
CA THR A 19 -4.97 -7.85 -5.30
C THR A 19 -4.34 -6.61 -5.91
N LEU A 20 -3.06 -6.38 -5.62
CA LEU A 20 -2.36 -5.23 -6.16
C LEU A 20 -2.30 -5.28 -7.68
N ARG A 21 -1.98 -6.44 -8.25
CA ARG A 21 -1.92 -6.56 -9.70
C ARG A 21 -3.27 -6.37 -10.36
N GLU A 22 -4.31 -6.88 -9.75
CA GLU A 22 -5.66 -6.73 -10.28
C GLU A 22 -6.11 -5.28 -10.26
N GLN A 23 -5.71 -4.54 -9.23
CA GLN A 23 -6.05 -3.13 -9.12
C GLN A 23 -5.27 -2.27 -10.10
N GLN A 24 -4.01 -2.61 -10.34
CA GLN A 24 -3.08 -1.74 -11.03
C GLN A 24 -2.89 -2.11 -12.49
N GLY A 25 -3.24 -3.30 -12.88
CA GLY A 25 -2.90 -3.80 -14.18
C GLY A 25 -1.46 -4.26 -14.23
N ALA A 26 -0.78 -4.03 -15.33
CA ALA A 26 0.53 -4.59 -15.57
C ALA A 26 1.68 -3.63 -15.24
N ASN A 27 1.39 -2.37 -15.00
CA ASN A 27 2.44 -1.37 -14.85
C ASN A 27 2.95 -1.31 -13.42
N SER A 28 4.19 -0.82 -13.30
CA SER A 28 4.74 -0.50 -12.01
C SER A 28 3.99 0.70 -11.44
N ASP A 29 3.46 0.54 -10.27
CA ASP A 29 2.62 1.55 -9.67
C ASP A 29 3.12 1.90 -8.29
N LEU A 30 2.60 2.99 -7.78
CA LEU A 30 3.00 3.54 -6.49
C LEU A 30 2.07 3.03 -5.41
N VAL A 31 2.66 2.40 -4.40
CA VAL A 31 1.93 1.84 -3.27
C VAL A 31 2.33 2.61 -2.02
N LEU A 32 1.36 3.07 -1.27
CA LEU A 32 1.60 3.67 0.05
C LEU A 32 1.26 2.63 1.11
N ILE A 33 2.23 2.31 1.96
CA ILE A 33 2.04 1.40 3.08
C ILE A 33 2.00 2.22 4.35
N VAL A 34 0.97 2.02 5.15
CA VAL A 34 0.78 2.75 6.41
C VAL A 34 0.70 1.76 7.55
N ASP A 35 1.69 1.79 8.43
CA ASP A 35 1.76 0.90 9.59
C ASP A 35 2.72 1.53 10.58
N ASP A 36 2.39 1.47 11.87
CA ASP A 36 3.25 2.04 12.90
C ASP A 36 4.33 1.06 13.41
N VAL A 37 4.35 -0.17 12.91
CA VAL A 37 5.33 -1.18 13.32
C VAL A 37 6.40 -1.30 12.24
N PRO A 38 7.65 -0.91 12.54
CA PRO A 38 8.71 -0.90 11.52
C PRO A 38 8.97 -2.26 10.87
N ASP A 39 8.87 -3.34 11.65
CA ASP A 39 9.11 -4.68 11.11
C ASP A 39 8.09 -5.04 10.04
N ASN A 40 6.83 -4.66 10.25
CA ASN A 40 5.80 -4.90 9.25
C ASN A 40 6.06 -4.11 7.98
N LEU A 41 6.49 -2.86 8.12
CA LEU A 41 6.82 -2.02 6.98
C LEU A 41 7.97 -2.62 6.17
N ALA A 42 8.99 -3.11 6.85
CA ALA A 42 10.16 -3.65 6.17
C ALA A 42 9.80 -4.86 5.32
N VAL A 43 9.00 -5.77 5.89
CA VAL A 43 8.60 -6.98 5.18
C VAL A 43 7.77 -6.63 3.95
N LEU A 44 6.80 -5.76 4.10
CA LEU A 44 5.94 -5.38 2.99
C LEU A 44 6.69 -4.58 1.94
N HIS A 45 7.56 -3.67 2.37
CA HIS A 45 8.36 -2.87 1.46
C HIS A 45 9.20 -3.78 0.56
N ASP A 46 9.91 -4.73 1.17
CA ASP A 46 10.80 -5.60 0.42
C ASP A 46 10.02 -6.47 -0.56
N ALA A 47 8.89 -7.02 -0.11
CA ALA A 47 8.09 -7.88 -0.96
C ALA A 47 7.53 -7.13 -2.18
N LEU A 48 7.05 -5.92 -1.95
CA LEU A 48 6.46 -5.14 -3.04
C LEU A 48 7.52 -4.57 -3.96
N ASP A 49 8.65 -4.14 -3.40
CA ASP A 49 9.76 -3.64 -4.19
C ASP A 49 10.29 -4.72 -5.12
N GLU A 50 10.42 -5.95 -4.63
CA GLU A 50 10.85 -7.07 -5.45
C GLU A 50 9.86 -7.38 -6.56
N SER A 51 8.60 -7.06 -6.37
CA SER A 51 7.57 -7.27 -7.38
C SER A 51 7.46 -6.13 -8.38
N GLY A 52 8.31 -5.11 -8.25
CA GLY A 52 8.37 -4.03 -9.23
C GLY A 52 7.54 -2.81 -8.88
N TYR A 53 6.93 -2.76 -7.71
CA TYR A 53 6.18 -1.59 -7.28
C TYR A 53 7.11 -0.54 -6.69
N THR A 54 6.75 0.73 -6.85
CA THR A 54 7.38 1.81 -6.10
C THR A 54 6.63 1.96 -4.79
N VAL A 55 7.37 1.99 -3.68
CA VAL A 55 6.77 1.93 -2.35
C VAL A 55 7.08 3.19 -1.57
N LEU A 56 6.03 3.81 -1.02
CA LEU A 56 6.15 4.87 -0.03
C LEU A 56 5.67 4.34 1.31
N ILE A 57 6.23 4.87 2.38
CA ILE A 57 5.93 4.42 3.73
C ILE A 57 5.43 5.60 4.55
N ALA A 58 4.41 5.34 5.37
CA ALA A 58 3.98 6.26 6.41
C ALA A 58 3.85 5.48 7.72
N THR A 59 4.26 6.10 8.81
CA THR A 59 4.29 5.45 10.11
C THR A 59 3.16 5.90 11.03
N ASN A 60 2.36 6.83 10.58
CA ASN A 60 1.18 7.27 11.32
C ASN A 60 0.16 7.86 10.35
N GLY A 61 -1.02 8.15 10.88
CA GLY A 61 -2.13 8.59 10.02
C GLY A 61 -1.89 9.95 9.37
N GLU A 62 -1.27 10.86 10.09
CA GLU A 62 -1.01 12.19 9.54
C GLU A 62 -0.01 12.14 8.39
N GLN A 63 1.05 11.35 8.54
CA GLN A 63 1.97 11.12 7.44
C GLN A 63 1.28 10.49 6.26
N ALA A 64 0.37 9.55 6.53
CA ALA A 64 -0.36 8.87 5.46
C ALA A 64 -1.18 9.86 4.65
N LEU A 65 -1.89 10.76 5.32
CA LEU A 65 -2.70 11.74 4.64
C LEU A 65 -1.83 12.69 3.81
N GLN A 66 -0.73 13.13 4.38
CA GLN A 66 0.18 14.03 3.69
C GLN A 66 0.79 13.36 2.46
N ARG A 67 1.28 12.14 2.60
CA ARG A 67 1.91 11.44 1.49
C ARG A 67 0.91 11.09 0.39
N ALA A 68 -0.32 10.71 0.77
CA ALA A 68 -1.34 10.42 -0.22
C ALA A 68 -1.70 11.67 -1.03
N ALA A 69 -1.79 12.81 -0.36
CA ALA A 69 -2.13 14.05 -1.06
C ALA A 69 -1.01 14.49 -2.00
N GLN A 70 0.25 14.30 -1.58
CA GLN A 70 1.39 14.74 -2.37
C GLN A 70 1.72 13.80 -3.52
N ALA A 71 1.73 12.50 -3.24
CA ALA A 71 2.22 11.51 -4.20
C ALA A 71 1.09 10.86 -5.00
N ARG A 72 -0.12 10.88 -4.48
CA ARG A 72 -1.30 10.26 -5.11
C ARG A 72 -1.03 8.82 -5.51
N PRO A 73 -0.80 7.95 -4.52
CA PRO A 73 -0.50 6.56 -4.82
C PRO A 73 -1.66 5.88 -5.54
N ASP A 74 -1.35 4.79 -6.18
CA ASP A 74 -2.35 4.02 -6.90
C ASP A 74 -3.16 3.14 -5.95
N ILE A 75 -2.60 2.81 -4.80
CA ILE A 75 -3.29 2.04 -3.77
C ILE A 75 -2.65 2.34 -2.42
N VAL A 76 -3.46 2.26 -1.36
CA VAL A 76 -3.00 2.44 0.02
C VAL A 76 -3.23 1.15 0.79
N LEU A 77 -2.17 0.62 1.38
CA LEU A 77 -2.26 -0.51 2.30
C LEU A 77 -2.22 0.08 3.71
N LEU A 78 -3.28 -0.09 4.45
CA LEU A 78 -3.53 0.71 5.63
C LEU A 78 -3.80 -0.16 6.84
N ASP A 79 -2.95 -0.02 7.86
CA ASP A 79 -3.17 -0.69 9.14
C ASP A 79 -4.38 -0.04 9.82
N ALA A 80 -5.36 -0.86 10.17
CA ALA A 80 -6.57 -0.37 10.81
C ALA A 80 -6.31 0.10 12.25
N MET A 81 -5.31 -0.47 12.90
CA MET A 81 -5.08 -0.27 14.33
C MET A 81 -3.78 0.49 14.55
N MET A 82 -3.87 1.81 14.61
CA MET A 82 -2.72 2.67 14.90
C MET A 82 -3.08 3.64 16.01
N PRO A 83 -2.08 4.04 16.82
CA PRO A 83 -2.34 5.09 17.81
C PRO A 83 -2.57 6.44 17.13
N GLY A 84 -3.27 7.32 17.83
CA GLY A 84 -3.64 8.61 17.28
C GLY A 84 -4.77 8.48 16.29
N ILE A 85 -4.59 8.97 15.08
CA ILE A 85 -5.57 8.76 14.03
C ILE A 85 -5.45 7.32 13.56
N ASP A 86 -6.50 6.53 13.77
CA ASP A 86 -6.45 5.13 13.36
C ASP A 86 -6.71 5.00 11.85
N GLY A 87 -6.58 3.76 11.35
CA GLY A 87 -6.72 3.52 9.92
C GLY A 87 -8.10 3.84 9.39
N PHE A 88 -9.14 3.64 10.18
CA PHE A 88 -10.49 3.93 9.72
C PHE A 88 -10.69 5.44 9.51
N GLU A 89 -10.12 6.25 10.42
CA GLU A 89 -10.20 7.69 10.27
C GLU A 89 -9.38 8.17 9.08
N VAL A 90 -8.20 7.58 8.85
CA VAL A 90 -7.39 7.90 7.67
C VAL A 90 -8.20 7.61 6.41
N ALA A 91 -8.81 6.44 6.34
CA ALA A 91 -9.63 6.08 5.19
C ALA A 91 -10.77 7.05 4.98
N ARG A 92 -11.44 7.43 6.06
CA ARG A 92 -12.55 8.38 5.97
C ARG A 92 -12.09 9.71 5.39
N ARG A 93 -10.96 10.21 5.86
CA ARG A 93 -10.43 11.49 5.38
C ARG A 93 -9.97 11.40 3.93
N LEU A 94 -9.35 10.30 3.55
CA LEU A 94 -8.95 10.11 2.15
C LEU A 94 -10.15 10.10 1.23
N LYS A 95 -11.23 9.44 1.64
CA LYS A 95 -12.44 9.36 0.83
C LYS A 95 -13.21 10.67 0.79
N ALA A 96 -13.01 11.52 1.79
CA ALA A 96 -13.69 12.82 1.83
C ALA A 96 -13.00 13.88 0.98
N ASP A 97 -11.75 13.66 0.58
CA ASP A 97 -10.98 14.61 -0.22
C ASP A 97 -11.04 14.20 -1.69
N ALA A 98 -11.49 15.11 -2.55
CA ALA A 98 -11.65 14.82 -3.96
C ALA A 98 -10.35 14.39 -4.62
N ALA A 99 -9.21 14.86 -4.12
CA ALA A 99 -7.91 14.51 -4.70
C ALA A 99 -7.52 13.07 -4.43
N THR A 100 -8.06 12.45 -3.37
CA THR A 100 -7.66 11.11 -2.95
C THR A 100 -8.82 10.13 -2.88
N ALA A 101 -10.05 10.59 -3.10
CA ALA A 101 -11.24 9.77 -2.92
C ALA A 101 -11.26 8.53 -3.80
N HIS A 102 -10.63 8.61 -4.96
CA HIS A 102 -10.62 7.51 -5.93
C HIS A 102 -9.58 6.43 -5.61
N ILE A 103 -8.66 6.69 -4.68
CA ILE A 103 -7.56 5.76 -4.41
C ILE A 103 -8.10 4.55 -3.65
N PRO A 104 -7.88 3.33 -4.16
CA PRO A 104 -8.30 2.13 -3.43
C PRO A 104 -7.54 1.99 -2.12
N ILE A 105 -8.24 1.54 -1.10
CA ILE A 105 -7.66 1.31 0.22
C ILE A 105 -7.87 -0.15 0.59
N VAL A 106 -6.80 -0.82 0.99
CA VAL A 106 -6.85 -2.19 1.49
C VAL A 106 -6.43 -2.14 2.95
N PHE A 107 -7.33 -2.56 3.83
CA PHE A 107 -7.00 -2.63 5.24
C PHE A 107 -6.18 -3.87 5.54
N MET A 108 -5.16 -3.69 6.37
CA MET A 108 -4.36 -4.78 6.87
C MET A 108 -4.74 -5.04 8.32
N THR A 109 -4.87 -6.31 8.67
CA THR A 109 -5.13 -6.69 10.06
C THR A 109 -3.89 -7.37 10.59
N GLY A 110 -3.48 -6.90 11.72
CA GLY A 110 -2.24 -7.37 12.32
C GLY A 110 -2.29 -8.73 12.93
#